data_16dd0625f4845ee90d3a3a784f094756
#
_entry.id   16dd0625f4845ee90d3a3a784f094756
#
_cell.length_a   1.000
_cell.length_b   1.000
_cell.length_c   1.000
_cell.angle_alpha   90.00
_cell.angle_beta   90.00
_cell.angle_gamma   90.00
#
_symmetry.space_group_name_H-M   'P 1'
#
loop_
_entity.id
_entity.type
_entity.pdbx_description
1 polymer ?
#
loop_
_entity_poly.entity_id
_entity_poly.type
_entity_poly.pdbx_seq_one_letter_code
_entity_poly.pdbx_strand_id
1 'polypeptide(L)'
;MRLPKRYIPKQLTKKDRKKQVRMIKESAKQYRKGRYKTRKRLKSFKSKKSNHVLNAQRMFKVETVRAGRELARKTGCSLSTLSKIEKKGMGAYFSSGSRPNQTAQSWGRARLASAITGGKAAAVDLKLIEKGCKKNSRVVRLARKSAKRYNYGRRKTPKYKVGGGKMKEIITRFERGPRFKKYTAFVKNNTTGKTRKIHFGDNRYEQFKDRTPLGLYSTRNHSQKKRQENYYNRHSGVKNRKKAIEKEIKKSKGLYNPKILSHIYLW
;
A
#
# COMPACT_ATOMS: atom_id res chain seq x y z
N MET A 1 -6.73 -1.50 1.70
CA MET A 1 -5.55 -2.34 1.38
C MET A 1 -4.42 -1.44 0.88
N ARG A 2 -3.25 -1.47 1.54
CA ARG A 2 -2.05 -0.74 1.10
C ARG A 2 -1.19 -1.65 0.22
N LEU A 3 -0.96 -1.27 -1.04
CA LEU A 3 -0.24 -2.08 -2.02
C LEU A 3 1.28 -1.87 -1.95
N PRO A 4 2.12 -2.90 -2.18
CA PRO A 4 3.55 -2.73 -2.35
C PRO A 4 3.89 -1.81 -3.53
N LYS A 5 4.92 -0.95 -3.41
CA LYS A 5 5.37 -0.06 -4.50
C LYS A 5 5.66 -0.82 -5.80
N ARG A 6 6.24 -2.02 -5.70
CA ARG A 6 6.56 -2.87 -6.86
C ARG A 6 5.36 -3.35 -7.67
N TYR A 7 4.13 -3.28 -7.13
CA TYR A 7 2.90 -3.64 -7.87
C TYR A 7 2.37 -2.48 -8.71
N ILE A 8 2.85 -1.27 -8.41
CA ILE A 8 2.50 -0.03 -9.13
C ILE A 8 3.79 0.65 -9.58
N PRO A 9 4.49 0.08 -10.58
CA PRO A 9 5.77 0.62 -11.04
C PRO A 9 5.61 2.01 -11.66
N LYS A 10 6.71 2.79 -11.60
CA LYS A 10 6.73 4.18 -12.08
C LYS A 10 6.50 4.30 -13.60
N GLN A 11 6.86 3.27 -14.37
CA GLN A 11 6.70 3.21 -15.82
C GLN A 11 5.22 3.21 -16.28
N LEU A 12 4.28 2.89 -15.39
CA LEU A 12 2.86 2.97 -15.73
C LEU A 12 2.41 4.41 -15.94
N THR A 13 1.64 4.67 -17.01
CA THR A 13 0.93 5.93 -17.18
C THR A 13 0.00 6.22 -16.01
N LYS A 14 -0.39 7.47 -15.81
CA LYS A 14 -1.36 7.86 -14.75
C LYS A 14 -2.67 7.07 -14.86
N LYS A 15 -3.18 6.84 -16.08
CA LYS A 15 -4.39 6.07 -16.39
C LYS A 15 -4.22 4.60 -15.98
N ASP A 16 -3.15 3.94 -16.43
CA ASP A 16 -2.88 2.53 -16.15
C ASP A 16 -2.54 2.28 -14.68
N ARG A 17 -1.90 3.23 -14.00
CA ARG A 17 -1.65 3.17 -12.55
C ARG A 17 -2.95 3.11 -11.75
N LYS A 18 -3.93 3.97 -12.08
CA LYS A 18 -5.26 3.93 -11.47
C LYS A 18 -5.98 2.62 -11.78
N LYS A 19 -5.90 2.15 -13.05
CA LYS A 19 -6.50 0.88 -13.50
C LYS A 19 -5.90 -0.31 -12.75
N GLN A 20 -4.57 -0.39 -12.59
CA GLN A 20 -3.89 -1.45 -11.85
C GLN A 20 -4.35 -1.51 -10.38
N VAL A 21 -4.40 -0.36 -9.69
CA VAL A 21 -4.88 -0.28 -8.30
C VAL A 21 -6.31 -0.79 -8.18
N ARG A 22 -7.21 -0.37 -9.09
CA ARG A 22 -8.62 -0.80 -9.11
C ARG A 22 -8.73 -2.30 -9.32
N MET A 23 -8.03 -2.85 -10.31
CA MET A 23 -8.05 -4.27 -10.63
C MET A 23 -7.53 -5.14 -9.47
N ILE A 24 -6.45 -4.73 -8.79
CA ILE A 24 -5.94 -5.48 -7.63
C ILE A 24 -6.95 -5.47 -6.48
N LYS A 25 -7.57 -4.33 -6.18
CA LYS A 25 -8.57 -4.23 -5.12
C LYS A 25 -9.80 -5.07 -5.41
N GLU A 26 -10.25 -5.03 -6.65
CA GLU A 26 -11.40 -5.82 -7.11
C GLU A 26 -11.10 -7.32 -7.07
N SER A 27 -9.93 -7.76 -7.59
CA SER A 27 -9.48 -9.14 -7.50
C SER A 27 -9.45 -9.63 -6.05
N ALA A 28 -8.93 -8.82 -5.12
CA ALA A 28 -8.88 -9.16 -3.69
C ALA A 28 -10.28 -9.21 -3.04
N LYS A 29 -11.23 -8.37 -3.49
CA LYS A 29 -12.62 -8.40 -3.04
C LYS A 29 -13.32 -9.68 -3.51
N GLN A 30 -13.14 -10.05 -4.78
CA GLN A 30 -13.73 -11.27 -5.36
C GLN A 30 -13.13 -12.53 -4.73
N TYR A 31 -11.81 -12.57 -4.51
CA TYR A 31 -11.13 -13.71 -3.88
C TYR A 31 -11.68 -14.03 -2.49
N ARG A 32 -12.04 -13.02 -1.69
CA ARG A 32 -12.71 -13.23 -0.37
C ARG A 32 -14.09 -13.83 -0.48
N LYS A 33 -14.71 -13.75 -1.65
CA LYS A 33 -16.00 -14.38 -1.98
C LYS A 33 -15.84 -15.72 -2.72
N GLY A 34 -14.63 -16.31 -2.71
CA GLY A 34 -14.32 -17.55 -3.42
C GLY A 34 -14.19 -17.42 -4.95
N ARG A 35 -14.24 -16.19 -5.49
CA ARG A 35 -14.20 -15.97 -6.94
C ARG A 35 -12.82 -15.53 -7.42
N TYR A 36 -12.29 -16.16 -8.47
CA TYR A 36 -10.96 -15.90 -9.03
C TYR A 36 -11.05 -14.94 -10.23
N LYS A 37 -10.74 -13.66 -10.00
CA LYS A 37 -10.78 -12.64 -11.05
C LYS A 37 -9.38 -12.33 -11.57
N THR A 38 -9.10 -12.70 -12.83
CA THR A 38 -7.89 -12.34 -13.57
C THR A 38 -7.88 -10.85 -13.91
N ARG A 39 -6.68 -10.28 -14.02
CA ARG A 39 -6.51 -8.86 -14.34
C ARG A 39 -6.16 -8.67 -15.82
N LYS A 40 -6.79 -7.68 -16.46
CA LYS A 40 -6.51 -7.30 -17.87
C LYS A 40 -5.09 -6.74 -18.01
N ARG A 41 -4.47 -6.95 -19.16
CA ARG A 41 -3.14 -6.40 -19.48
C ARG A 41 -3.20 -4.87 -19.55
N LEU A 42 -2.08 -4.25 -19.18
CA LEU A 42 -1.84 -2.81 -19.25
C LEU A 42 -0.83 -2.53 -20.38
N LYS A 43 -1.21 -1.70 -21.35
CA LYS A 43 -0.38 -1.42 -22.54
C LYS A 43 0.93 -0.72 -22.18
N SER A 44 0.93 0.17 -21.17
CA SER A 44 2.11 0.94 -20.75
C SER A 44 3.14 0.16 -19.94
N PHE A 45 3.01 -1.17 -19.81
CA PHE A 45 3.96 -1.98 -19.05
C PHE A 45 4.41 -3.23 -19.79
N LYS A 46 5.70 -3.29 -20.11
CA LYS A 46 6.34 -4.52 -20.62
C LYS A 46 6.82 -5.35 -19.43
N SER A 47 6.30 -6.56 -19.27
CA SER A 47 6.74 -7.48 -18.21
C SER A 47 8.07 -8.15 -18.60
N LYS A 48 8.98 -8.26 -17.63
CA LYS A 48 10.25 -9.01 -17.78
C LYS A 48 10.16 -10.32 -17.01
N LYS A 49 10.87 -11.34 -17.48
CA LYS A 49 11.03 -12.61 -16.75
C LYS A 49 11.63 -12.35 -15.37
N SER A 50 11.18 -13.09 -14.37
CA SER A 50 11.67 -12.89 -12.99
C SER A 50 13.13 -13.36 -12.86
N ASN A 51 13.99 -12.51 -12.30
CA ASN A 51 15.39 -12.90 -12.01
C ASN A 51 15.46 -14.12 -11.08
N HIS A 52 14.48 -14.32 -10.20
CA HIS A 52 14.43 -15.55 -9.39
C HIS A 52 14.21 -16.78 -10.23
N VAL A 53 13.39 -16.70 -11.30
CA VAL A 53 13.18 -17.84 -12.22
C VAL A 53 14.46 -18.12 -12.98
N LEU A 54 15.13 -17.10 -13.52
CA LEU A 54 16.42 -17.27 -14.21
C LEU A 54 17.49 -17.86 -13.29
N ASN A 55 17.57 -17.39 -12.05
CA ASN A 55 18.50 -17.93 -11.06
C ASN A 55 18.18 -19.38 -10.68
N ALA A 56 16.91 -19.74 -10.53
CA ALA A 56 16.51 -21.11 -10.23
C ALA A 56 16.81 -22.05 -11.40
N GLN A 57 16.57 -21.63 -12.65
CA GLN A 57 16.91 -22.40 -13.85
C GLN A 57 18.42 -22.70 -13.89
N ARG A 58 19.26 -21.68 -13.68
CA ARG A 58 20.73 -21.86 -13.64
C ARG A 58 21.19 -22.74 -12.47
N MET A 59 20.65 -22.48 -11.26
CA MET A 59 21.10 -23.16 -10.04
C MET A 59 20.76 -24.63 -10.01
N PHE A 60 19.60 -25.02 -10.54
CA PHE A 60 19.11 -26.41 -10.51
C PHE A 60 19.14 -27.08 -11.87
N LYS A 61 19.67 -26.41 -12.92
CA LYS A 61 19.75 -26.89 -14.29
C LYS A 61 18.41 -27.47 -14.76
N VAL A 62 17.36 -26.67 -14.71
CA VAL A 62 16.00 -27.00 -15.16
C VAL A 62 15.48 -25.95 -16.17
N GLU A 63 14.81 -26.42 -17.20
CA GLU A 63 14.21 -25.49 -18.19
C GLU A 63 13.05 -24.70 -17.61
N THR A 64 12.22 -25.36 -16.84
CA THR A 64 11.02 -24.74 -16.27
C THR A 64 11.00 -24.85 -14.75
N VAL A 65 10.69 -23.74 -14.07
CA VAL A 65 10.53 -23.71 -12.61
C VAL A 65 9.05 -23.88 -12.28
N ARG A 66 8.62 -25.12 -12.12
CA ARG A 66 7.26 -25.50 -11.66
C ARG A 66 7.37 -26.68 -10.70
N ALA A 67 6.37 -26.88 -9.86
CA ALA A 67 6.31 -28.06 -9.02
C ALA A 67 6.19 -29.32 -9.91
N GLY A 68 7.23 -30.14 -9.93
CA GLY A 68 7.33 -31.34 -10.75
C GLY A 68 8.38 -32.29 -10.20
N ARG A 69 8.39 -33.56 -10.68
CA ARG A 69 9.31 -34.61 -10.22
C ARG A 69 10.77 -34.23 -10.45
N GLU A 70 11.09 -33.62 -11.59
CA GLU A 70 12.43 -33.16 -11.90
C GLU A 70 12.95 -32.13 -10.89
N LEU A 71 12.16 -31.06 -10.65
CA LEU A 71 12.53 -30.03 -9.68
C LEU A 71 12.61 -30.59 -8.25
N ALA A 72 11.74 -31.53 -7.88
CA ALA A 72 11.77 -32.19 -6.58
C ALA A 72 13.10 -32.95 -6.39
N ARG A 73 13.53 -33.73 -7.37
CA ARG A 73 14.83 -34.47 -7.39
C ARG A 73 16.01 -33.50 -7.27
N LYS A 74 16.04 -32.44 -8.10
CA LYS A 74 17.15 -31.46 -8.14
C LYS A 74 17.25 -30.59 -6.88
N THR A 75 16.14 -30.31 -6.21
CA THR A 75 16.09 -29.46 -4.99
C THR A 75 16.19 -30.26 -3.70
N GLY A 76 15.95 -31.58 -3.74
CA GLY A 76 15.82 -32.43 -2.57
C GLY A 76 14.55 -32.13 -1.74
N CYS A 77 13.53 -31.53 -2.37
CA CYS A 77 12.26 -31.20 -1.73
C CYS A 77 11.14 -32.11 -2.24
N SER A 78 10.17 -32.43 -1.38
CA SER A 78 9.01 -33.20 -1.81
C SER A 78 8.17 -32.42 -2.82
N LEU A 79 7.55 -33.11 -3.77
CA LEU A 79 6.64 -32.53 -4.75
C LEU A 79 5.49 -31.77 -4.08
N SER A 80 4.95 -32.32 -2.99
CA SER A 80 3.90 -31.70 -2.19
C SER A 80 4.34 -30.33 -1.65
N THR A 81 5.57 -30.22 -1.14
CA THR A 81 6.10 -28.93 -0.62
C THR A 81 6.27 -27.90 -1.72
N LEU A 82 6.84 -28.28 -2.86
CA LEU A 82 6.98 -27.38 -4.01
C LEU A 82 5.61 -26.90 -4.50
N SER A 83 4.63 -27.81 -4.61
CA SER A 83 3.26 -27.50 -5.00
C SER A 83 2.57 -26.55 -4.01
N LYS A 84 2.72 -26.78 -2.70
CA LYS A 84 2.19 -25.87 -1.67
C LYS A 84 2.75 -24.45 -1.79
N ILE A 85 4.05 -24.31 -2.03
CA ILE A 85 4.69 -22.99 -2.21
C ILE A 85 4.18 -22.30 -3.48
N GLU A 86 4.08 -23.03 -4.59
CA GLU A 86 3.58 -22.51 -5.87
C GLU A 86 2.11 -22.07 -5.74
N LYS A 87 1.22 -22.92 -5.19
CA LYS A 87 -0.20 -22.61 -4.91
C LYS A 87 -0.34 -21.39 -4.00
N LYS A 88 0.50 -21.26 -2.98
CA LYS A 88 0.53 -20.07 -2.10
C LYS A 88 0.90 -18.80 -2.86
N GLY A 89 1.74 -18.90 -3.88
CA GLY A 89 2.04 -17.80 -4.81
C GLY A 89 0.85 -17.44 -5.69
N MET A 90 0.17 -18.46 -6.25
CA MET A 90 -1.05 -18.26 -7.04
C MET A 90 -2.16 -17.60 -6.22
N GLY A 91 -2.41 -18.05 -5.00
CA GLY A 91 -3.37 -17.43 -4.08
C GLY A 91 -3.01 -15.97 -3.75
N ALA A 92 -1.71 -15.66 -3.57
CA ALA A 92 -1.27 -14.29 -3.33
C ALA A 92 -1.51 -13.37 -4.54
N TYR A 93 -1.50 -13.87 -5.76
CA TYR A 93 -1.89 -13.10 -6.95
C TYR A 93 -3.31 -12.54 -6.79
N PHE A 94 -4.26 -13.35 -6.38
CA PHE A 94 -5.65 -12.93 -6.22
C PHE A 94 -5.87 -12.09 -4.95
N SER A 95 -5.37 -12.53 -3.80
CA SER A 95 -5.64 -11.92 -2.49
C SER A 95 -4.87 -10.61 -2.24
N SER A 96 -3.62 -10.53 -2.70
CA SER A 96 -2.69 -9.45 -2.35
C SER A 96 -2.18 -8.67 -3.55
N GLY A 97 -2.41 -9.20 -4.75
CA GLY A 97 -2.00 -8.61 -6.02
C GLY A 97 -0.59 -9.01 -6.47
N SER A 98 -0.21 -8.51 -7.64
CA SER A 98 1.06 -8.77 -8.30
C SER A 98 1.57 -7.53 -9.05
N ARG A 99 2.75 -7.64 -9.66
CA ARG A 99 3.17 -6.70 -10.72
C ARG A 99 2.16 -6.74 -11.88
N PRO A 100 2.08 -5.67 -12.70
CA PRO A 100 1.24 -5.67 -13.90
C PRO A 100 1.60 -6.82 -14.86
N ASN A 101 0.64 -7.22 -15.67
CA ASN A 101 0.80 -8.18 -16.76
C ASN A 101 1.34 -9.56 -16.29
N GLN A 102 1.03 -9.96 -15.05
CA GLN A 102 1.30 -11.28 -14.52
C GLN A 102 0.03 -12.13 -14.50
N THR A 103 0.20 -13.46 -14.60
CA THR A 103 -0.85 -14.45 -14.33
C THR A 103 -0.67 -15.05 -12.94
N ALA A 104 -1.66 -15.77 -12.43
CA ALA A 104 -1.54 -16.49 -11.16
C ALA A 104 -0.40 -17.51 -11.24
N GLN A 105 -0.31 -18.26 -12.34
CA GLN A 105 0.73 -19.26 -12.58
C GLN A 105 2.13 -18.64 -12.62
N SER A 106 2.32 -17.55 -13.40
CA SER A 106 3.63 -16.87 -13.44
C SER A 106 4.05 -16.33 -12.08
N TRP A 107 3.08 -15.87 -11.27
CA TRP A 107 3.33 -15.37 -9.92
C TRP A 107 3.64 -16.50 -8.94
N GLY A 108 2.99 -17.67 -9.09
CA GLY A 108 3.26 -18.90 -8.35
C GLY A 108 4.68 -19.40 -8.61
N ARG A 109 5.07 -19.53 -9.91
CA ARG A 109 6.43 -19.92 -10.32
C ARG A 109 7.50 -18.97 -9.80
N ALA A 110 7.26 -17.64 -9.86
CA ALA A 110 8.20 -16.66 -9.32
C ALA A 110 8.35 -16.77 -7.80
N ARG A 111 7.27 -17.11 -7.06
CA ARG A 111 7.33 -17.40 -5.62
C ARG A 111 8.13 -18.66 -5.35
N LEU A 112 7.85 -19.75 -6.07
CA LEU A 112 8.58 -21.02 -5.96
C LEU A 112 10.07 -20.80 -6.23
N ALA A 113 10.42 -20.15 -7.34
CA ALA A 113 11.79 -19.80 -7.67
C ALA A 113 12.48 -19.00 -6.54
N SER A 114 11.80 -17.97 -6.02
CA SER A 114 12.32 -17.18 -4.90
C SER A 114 12.48 -18.00 -3.61
N ALA A 115 11.65 -19.00 -3.39
CA ALA A 115 11.75 -19.88 -2.23
C ALA A 115 12.96 -20.81 -2.31
N ILE A 116 13.19 -21.44 -3.44
CA ILE A 116 14.29 -22.40 -3.61
C ILE A 116 15.67 -21.76 -3.83
N THR A 117 15.72 -20.48 -4.22
CA THR A 117 16.96 -19.71 -4.43
C THR A 117 17.33 -18.77 -3.30
N GLY A 118 16.72 -18.88 -2.12
CA GLY A 118 17.06 -18.02 -0.98
C GLY A 118 16.59 -16.56 -1.12
N GLY A 119 15.54 -16.30 -1.90
CA GLY A 119 14.90 -14.99 -1.95
C GLY A 119 13.96 -14.76 -0.76
N LYS A 120 13.24 -13.63 -0.76
CA LYS A 120 12.31 -13.29 0.36
C LYS A 120 11.24 -14.36 0.60
N ALA A 121 10.81 -15.09 -0.43
CA ALA A 121 9.85 -16.18 -0.26
C ALA A 121 10.42 -17.33 0.57
N ALA A 122 11.72 -17.61 0.50
CA ALA A 122 12.38 -18.61 1.33
C ALA A 122 12.26 -18.29 2.83
N ALA A 123 12.43 -17.01 3.20
CA ALA A 123 12.26 -16.57 4.58
C ALA A 123 10.82 -16.71 5.09
N VAL A 124 9.84 -16.43 4.21
CA VAL A 124 8.41 -16.52 4.54
C VAL A 124 7.93 -17.97 4.62
N ASP A 125 8.47 -18.85 3.78
CA ASP A 125 8.05 -20.23 3.64
C ASP A 125 9.02 -21.21 4.32
N LEU A 126 9.92 -20.70 5.21
CA LEU A 126 10.95 -21.50 5.89
C LEU A 126 10.40 -22.78 6.52
N LYS A 127 9.33 -22.68 7.31
CA LYS A 127 8.70 -23.83 7.98
C LYS A 127 8.26 -24.93 6.99
N LEU A 128 7.73 -24.51 5.81
CA LEU A 128 7.35 -25.47 4.77
C LEU A 128 8.57 -26.15 4.14
N ILE A 129 9.63 -25.37 3.92
CA ILE A 129 10.88 -25.85 3.33
C ILE A 129 11.57 -26.81 4.30
N GLU A 130 11.69 -26.49 5.59
CA GLU A 130 12.33 -27.36 6.58
C GLU A 130 11.57 -28.67 6.80
N LYS A 131 10.23 -28.63 6.76
CA LYS A 131 9.41 -29.82 6.89
C LYS A 131 9.46 -30.74 5.68
N GLY A 132 9.61 -30.19 4.48
CA GLY A 132 9.41 -30.96 3.25
C GLY A 132 10.61 -31.05 2.32
N CYS A 133 11.80 -30.61 2.74
CA CYS A 133 13.04 -30.77 2.00
C CYS A 133 14.09 -31.50 2.85
N LYS A 134 15.02 -32.23 2.22
CA LYS A 134 16.14 -32.90 2.90
C LYS A 134 16.92 -31.88 3.75
N LYS A 135 17.21 -32.20 5.03
CA LYS A 135 17.84 -31.29 6.02
C LYS A 135 19.13 -30.64 5.48
N ASN A 136 19.96 -31.40 4.75
CA ASN A 136 21.24 -30.95 4.23
C ASN A 136 21.13 -30.36 2.80
N SER A 137 19.91 -30.19 2.26
CA SER A 137 19.75 -29.65 0.92
C SER A 137 20.20 -28.19 0.82
N ARG A 138 20.67 -27.81 -0.36
CA ARG A 138 21.03 -26.43 -0.68
C ARG A 138 19.87 -25.46 -0.42
N VAL A 139 18.62 -25.90 -0.67
CA VAL A 139 17.42 -25.13 -0.46
C VAL A 139 17.21 -24.77 1.01
N VAL A 140 17.38 -25.73 1.93
CA VAL A 140 17.22 -25.47 3.38
C VAL A 140 18.31 -24.51 3.88
N ARG A 141 19.59 -24.70 3.47
CA ARG A 141 20.67 -23.76 3.82
C ARG A 141 20.38 -22.34 3.36
N LEU A 142 19.97 -22.18 2.10
CA LEU A 142 19.62 -20.88 1.55
C LEU A 142 18.40 -20.26 2.23
N ALA A 143 17.40 -21.07 2.59
CA ALA A 143 16.21 -20.61 3.29
C ALA A 143 16.52 -20.10 4.70
N ARG A 144 17.36 -20.79 5.47
CA ARG A 144 17.83 -20.35 6.80
C ARG A 144 18.63 -19.04 6.70
N LYS A 145 19.57 -18.92 5.76
CA LYS A 145 20.32 -17.68 5.51
C LYS A 145 19.37 -16.53 5.13
N SER A 146 18.38 -16.82 4.31
CA SER A 146 17.37 -15.87 3.88
C SER A 146 16.45 -15.45 5.04
N ALA A 147 16.09 -16.36 5.93
CA ALA A 147 15.29 -16.06 7.10
C ALA A 147 15.96 -15.00 7.98
N LYS A 148 17.23 -15.19 8.32
CA LYS A 148 18.04 -14.19 9.06
C LYS A 148 18.06 -12.84 8.32
N ARG A 149 18.41 -12.84 7.04
CA ARG A 149 18.51 -11.62 6.20
C ARG A 149 17.22 -10.83 6.12
N TYR A 150 16.07 -11.49 6.05
CA TYR A 150 14.74 -10.85 5.92
C TYR A 150 13.94 -10.85 7.20
N ASN A 151 14.58 -11.07 8.35
CA ASN A 151 13.95 -11.15 9.66
C ASN A 151 12.69 -12.04 9.63
N TYR A 152 12.88 -13.30 9.21
CA TYR A 152 11.80 -14.31 9.09
C TYR A 152 10.57 -13.80 8.31
N GLY A 153 10.81 -13.02 7.27
CA GLY A 153 9.77 -12.41 6.43
C GLY A 153 9.07 -11.18 7.03
N ARG A 154 9.41 -10.77 8.24
CA ARG A 154 8.81 -9.60 8.93
C ARG A 154 9.27 -8.25 8.36
N ARG A 155 10.40 -8.20 7.65
CA ARG A 155 10.92 -6.96 7.05
C ARG A 155 9.85 -6.30 6.18
N LYS A 156 9.44 -5.09 6.57
CA LYS A 156 8.38 -4.33 5.89
C LYS A 156 8.73 -4.06 4.42
N THR A 157 7.81 -4.38 3.52
CA THR A 157 7.93 -4.01 2.11
C THR A 157 7.44 -2.57 1.92
N PRO A 158 8.18 -1.70 1.20
CA PRO A 158 7.71 -0.35 0.92
C PRO A 158 6.32 -0.37 0.27
N LYS A 159 5.38 0.37 0.84
CA LYS A 159 3.99 0.44 0.36
C LYS A 159 3.85 1.55 -0.68
N TYR A 160 3.08 1.27 -1.71
CA TYR A 160 2.59 2.30 -2.62
C TYR A 160 1.58 3.16 -1.86
N LYS A 161 1.88 4.43 -1.75
CA LYS A 161 0.90 5.41 -1.28
C LYS A 161 -0.09 5.60 -2.42
N VAL A 162 -1.21 4.92 -2.38
CA VAL A 162 -2.37 5.26 -3.22
C VAL A 162 -2.71 6.68 -2.81
N GLY A 163 -2.50 7.64 -3.72
CA GLY A 163 -2.57 9.04 -3.45
C GLY A 163 -3.57 9.42 -2.36
N GLY A 164 -3.14 9.49 -1.12
CA GLY A 164 -3.60 10.48 -0.18
C GLY A 164 -3.12 11.76 -0.82
N GLY A 165 -4.04 12.61 -1.25
CA GLY A 165 -3.68 13.77 -2.02
C GLY A 165 -2.56 14.52 -1.31
N LYS A 166 -1.37 14.51 -1.92
CA LYS A 166 -0.30 15.36 -1.43
C LYS A 166 -0.85 16.76 -1.57
N MET A 167 -0.89 17.51 -0.47
CA MET A 167 -1.31 18.90 -0.55
C MET A 167 -0.46 19.58 -1.62
N LYS A 168 -1.11 20.26 -2.55
CA LYS A 168 -0.45 21.03 -3.61
C LYS A 168 -0.15 22.43 -3.15
N GLU A 169 -0.62 22.76 -1.97
CA GLU A 169 -0.47 24.06 -1.32
C GLU A 169 0.22 23.90 0.02
N ILE A 170 0.95 24.92 0.44
CA ILE A 170 1.51 25.07 1.78
C ILE A 170 0.85 26.27 2.47
N ILE A 171 0.68 26.20 3.77
CA ILE A 171 0.23 27.34 4.57
C ILE A 171 1.47 28.14 4.92
N THR A 172 1.47 29.40 4.57
CA THR A 172 2.59 30.33 4.83
C THR A 172 2.43 31.07 6.15
N ARG A 173 1.20 31.48 6.48
CA ARG A 173 0.89 32.15 7.75
C ARG A 173 -0.59 32.05 8.10
N PHE A 174 -0.93 32.35 9.34
CA PHE A 174 -2.28 32.53 9.84
C PHE A 174 -2.46 33.96 10.35
N GLU A 175 -3.69 34.46 10.24
CA GLU A 175 -4.13 35.73 10.80
C GLU A 175 -5.50 35.53 11.46
N ARG A 176 -5.94 36.49 12.29
CA ARG A 176 -7.32 36.57 12.78
C ARG A 176 -8.27 36.63 11.58
N GLY A 177 -9.35 35.90 11.64
CA GLY A 177 -10.38 35.92 10.58
C GLY A 177 -11.22 37.22 10.60
N PRO A 178 -11.90 37.52 9.48
CA PRO A 178 -12.87 38.61 9.44
C PRO A 178 -14.12 38.27 10.28
N ARG A 179 -15.11 39.16 10.31
CA ARG A 179 -16.37 38.99 11.07
C ARG A 179 -16.94 37.57 10.90
N PHE A 180 -17.27 36.92 12.00
CA PHE A 180 -17.76 35.53 12.10
C PHE A 180 -16.78 34.42 11.74
N LYS A 181 -15.54 34.72 11.41
CA LYS A 181 -14.49 33.70 11.15
C LYS A 181 -13.41 33.77 12.21
N LYS A 182 -12.93 32.57 12.64
CA LYS A 182 -11.84 32.47 13.60
C LYS A 182 -10.52 32.87 12.98
N TYR A 183 -10.19 32.28 11.84
CA TYR A 183 -8.88 32.41 11.21
C TYR A 183 -8.94 32.64 9.71
N THR A 184 -7.92 33.29 9.22
CA THR A 184 -7.53 33.37 7.81
C THR A 184 -6.21 32.62 7.63
N ALA A 185 -6.18 31.61 6.78
CA ALA A 185 -4.96 30.95 6.35
C ALA A 185 -4.52 31.50 4.98
N PHE A 186 -3.25 31.86 4.87
CA PHE A 186 -2.61 32.19 3.58
C PHE A 186 -1.97 30.94 3.04
N VAL A 187 -2.36 30.52 1.84
CA VAL A 187 -1.90 29.30 1.22
C VAL A 187 -1.23 29.60 -0.12
N LYS A 188 -0.05 29.05 -0.30
CA LYS A 188 0.76 29.16 -1.54
C LYS A 188 0.69 27.86 -2.32
N ASN A 189 0.37 27.92 -3.59
CA ASN A 189 0.40 26.75 -4.47
C ASN A 189 1.85 26.41 -4.85
N ASN A 190 2.27 25.17 -4.59
CA ASN A 190 3.64 24.71 -4.80
C ASN A 190 4.02 24.61 -6.30
N THR A 191 3.04 24.58 -7.21
CA THR A 191 3.30 24.45 -8.64
C THR A 191 3.26 25.81 -9.34
N THR A 192 2.25 26.66 -9.00
CA THR A 192 2.02 27.93 -9.67
C THR A 192 2.59 29.14 -8.93
N GLY A 193 3.04 28.95 -7.67
CA GLY A 193 3.51 30.03 -6.80
C GLY A 193 2.39 30.98 -6.31
N LYS A 194 1.17 30.91 -6.84
CA LYS A 194 0.06 31.78 -6.49
C LYS A 194 -0.35 31.63 -5.04
N THR A 195 -0.59 32.76 -4.38
CA THR A 195 -1.08 32.80 -2.97
C THR A 195 -2.55 33.20 -2.95
N ARG A 196 -3.32 32.61 -2.02
CA ARG A 196 -4.71 32.96 -1.76
C ARG A 196 -5.05 32.88 -0.28
N LYS A 197 -6.09 33.58 0.13
CA LYS A 197 -6.63 33.60 1.50
C LYS A 197 -7.78 32.61 1.65
N ILE A 198 -7.86 31.91 2.77
CA ILE A 198 -8.97 31.01 3.10
C ILE A 198 -9.41 31.29 4.52
N HIS A 199 -10.65 31.76 4.69
CA HIS A 199 -11.26 32.00 5.99
C HIS A 199 -11.90 30.71 6.50
N PHE A 200 -11.70 30.35 7.78
CA PHE A 200 -12.23 29.12 8.36
C PHE A 200 -12.53 29.22 9.85
N GLY A 201 -13.37 28.29 10.32
CA GLY A 201 -13.88 28.29 11.68
C GLY A 201 -14.88 29.44 11.93
N ASP A 202 -16.01 29.12 12.56
CA ASP A 202 -16.98 30.14 12.99
C ASP A 202 -16.64 30.53 14.43
N ASN A 203 -16.48 31.81 14.70
CA ASN A 203 -16.07 32.31 16.01
C ASN A 203 -17.20 32.29 17.07
N ARG A 204 -18.44 32.03 16.68
CA ARG A 204 -19.58 31.88 17.59
C ARG A 204 -19.62 30.52 18.28
N TYR A 205 -19.00 29.49 17.69
CA TYR A 205 -19.05 28.11 18.17
C TYR A 205 -17.74 27.65 18.80
N GLU A 206 -17.82 26.73 19.72
CA GLU A 206 -16.68 26.01 20.30
C GLU A 206 -15.99 25.11 19.27
N GLN A 207 -14.79 24.65 19.57
CA GLN A 207 -14.06 23.65 18.80
C GLN A 207 -13.49 22.58 19.73
N PHE A 208 -13.05 21.48 19.12
CA PHE A 208 -12.39 20.42 19.90
C PHE A 208 -11.09 20.90 20.53
N LYS A 209 -10.18 21.45 19.72
CA LYS A 209 -8.89 22.01 20.18
C LYS A 209 -8.35 22.96 19.12
N ASP A 210 -7.98 24.16 19.52
CA ASP A 210 -7.24 25.10 18.67
C ASP A 210 -5.79 24.63 18.54
N ARG A 211 -5.39 24.27 17.31
CA ARG A 211 -4.04 23.82 16.94
C ARG A 211 -3.37 24.79 15.97
N THR A 212 -3.92 25.98 15.82
CA THR A 212 -3.26 27.03 15.05
C THR A 212 -2.06 27.58 15.83
N PRO A 213 -1.01 28.08 15.16
CA PRO A 213 0.12 28.70 15.84
C PRO A 213 -0.27 29.95 16.67
N LEU A 214 -1.41 30.57 16.33
CA LEU A 214 -1.88 31.79 17.01
C LEU A 214 -2.65 31.52 18.31
N GLY A 215 -3.32 30.37 18.42
CA GLY A 215 -4.06 29.95 19.62
C GLY A 215 -5.16 30.92 20.12
N LEU A 216 -5.66 31.83 19.27
CA LEU A 216 -6.53 32.94 19.68
C LEU A 216 -7.89 32.52 20.28
N TYR A 217 -8.30 31.28 20.03
CA TYR A 217 -9.59 30.74 20.50
C TYR A 217 -9.41 29.53 21.41
N SER A 218 -8.25 29.40 22.06
CA SER A 218 -7.94 28.26 22.95
C SER A 218 -8.90 28.15 24.13
N THR A 219 -9.43 29.27 24.61
CA THR A 219 -10.46 29.33 25.68
C THR A 219 -11.79 28.69 25.28
N ARG A 220 -12.04 28.49 23.99
CA ARG A 220 -13.24 27.84 23.45
C ARG A 220 -13.04 26.34 23.11
N ASN A 221 -12.01 25.71 23.65
CA ASN A 221 -11.75 24.29 23.46
C ASN A 221 -12.64 23.47 24.40
N HIS A 222 -13.50 22.61 23.86
CA HIS A 222 -14.29 21.69 24.67
C HIS A 222 -13.62 20.33 24.91
N SER A 223 -12.66 19.92 24.10
CA SER A 223 -11.89 18.66 24.19
C SER A 223 -12.70 17.34 24.29
N GLN A 224 -13.98 17.37 23.98
CA GLN A 224 -14.90 16.22 24.06
C GLN A 224 -14.78 15.34 22.82
N LYS A 225 -14.22 14.14 22.94
CA LYS A 225 -14.01 13.20 21.82
C LYS A 225 -15.32 12.83 21.10
N LYS A 226 -16.41 12.63 21.82
CA LYS A 226 -17.71 12.30 21.22
C LYS A 226 -18.22 13.39 20.28
N ARG A 227 -18.13 14.68 20.69
CA ARG A 227 -18.46 15.82 19.83
C ARG A 227 -17.55 15.89 18.60
N GLN A 228 -16.26 15.61 18.76
CA GLN A 228 -15.31 15.55 17.65
C GLN A 228 -15.68 14.46 16.64
N GLU A 229 -16.01 13.25 17.08
CA GLU A 229 -16.43 12.15 16.20
C GLU A 229 -17.73 12.49 15.46
N ASN A 230 -18.71 13.08 16.15
CA ASN A 230 -19.96 13.52 15.56
C ASN A 230 -19.73 14.59 14.48
N TYR A 231 -18.82 15.54 14.74
CA TYR A 231 -18.42 16.55 13.76
C TYR A 231 -17.85 15.89 12.48
N TYR A 232 -16.90 14.97 12.62
CA TYR A 232 -16.35 14.29 11.44
C TYR A 232 -17.37 13.41 10.73
N ASN A 233 -18.25 12.74 11.46
CA ASN A 233 -19.30 11.94 10.86
C ASN A 233 -20.26 12.81 10.03
N ARG A 234 -20.70 13.93 10.57
CA ARG A 234 -21.59 14.90 9.90
C ARG A 234 -20.94 15.50 8.64
N HIS A 235 -19.69 15.95 8.75
CA HIS A 235 -19.03 16.69 7.67
C HIS A 235 -18.32 15.82 6.63
N SER A 236 -17.91 14.60 6.99
CA SER A 236 -17.12 13.73 6.10
C SER A 236 -17.64 12.29 6.03
N GLY A 237 -18.70 11.95 6.79
CA GLY A 237 -19.26 10.60 6.84
C GLY A 237 -18.28 9.55 7.37
N VAL A 238 -17.36 9.96 8.27
CA VAL A 238 -16.41 9.06 8.94
C VAL A 238 -16.06 9.62 10.33
N LYS A 239 -16.05 8.79 11.36
CA LYS A 239 -15.78 9.21 12.75
C LYS A 239 -14.30 9.52 13.03
N ASN A 240 -13.39 8.93 12.29
CA ASN A 240 -11.95 9.03 12.54
C ASN A 240 -11.34 10.27 11.85
N ARG A 241 -10.68 11.16 12.65
CA ARG A 241 -10.02 12.39 12.20
C ARG A 241 -9.11 12.20 10.99
N LYS A 242 -8.19 11.24 11.06
CA LYS A 242 -7.22 10.98 9.98
C LYS A 242 -7.90 10.58 8.67
N LYS A 243 -8.91 9.71 8.76
CA LYS A 243 -9.68 9.27 7.59
C LYS A 243 -10.56 10.42 7.04
N ALA A 244 -11.12 11.31 7.92
CA ALA A 244 -11.88 12.46 7.49
C ALA A 244 -11.01 13.44 6.71
N ILE A 245 -9.85 13.82 7.24
CA ILE A 245 -8.89 14.70 6.58
C ILE A 245 -8.42 14.10 5.24
N GLU A 246 -8.02 12.82 5.22
CA GLU A 246 -7.58 12.13 3.99
C GLU A 246 -8.68 12.12 2.90
N LYS A 247 -9.95 11.94 3.31
CA LYS A 247 -11.11 11.93 2.41
C LYS A 247 -11.34 13.31 1.78
N GLU A 248 -11.28 14.37 2.57
CA GLU A 248 -11.50 15.75 2.09
C GLU A 248 -10.32 16.24 1.23
N ILE A 249 -9.07 15.95 1.59
CA ILE A 249 -7.88 16.22 0.75
C ILE A 249 -7.99 15.52 -0.61
N LYS A 250 -8.50 14.29 -0.64
CA LYS A 250 -8.73 13.56 -1.90
C LYS A 250 -9.80 14.20 -2.76
N LYS A 251 -10.93 14.66 -2.15
CA LYS A 251 -12.01 15.35 -2.84
C LYS A 251 -11.53 16.68 -3.44
N SER A 252 -10.76 17.47 -2.68
CA SER A 252 -10.23 18.77 -3.10
C SER A 252 -9.05 18.68 -4.08
N LYS A 253 -8.66 17.46 -4.51
CA LYS A 253 -7.47 17.22 -5.36
C LYS A 253 -6.17 17.80 -4.79
N GLY A 254 -6.08 17.91 -3.46
CA GLY A 254 -4.90 18.41 -2.75
C GLY A 254 -4.85 19.92 -2.57
N LEU A 255 -5.95 20.63 -2.75
CA LEU A 255 -6.07 22.05 -2.43
C LEU A 255 -6.69 22.23 -1.03
N TYR A 256 -6.25 23.25 -0.30
CA TYR A 256 -6.91 23.61 0.96
C TYR A 256 -8.30 24.18 0.70
N ASN A 257 -9.20 23.96 1.62
CA ASN A 257 -10.51 24.61 1.71
C ASN A 257 -10.87 24.81 3.19
N PRO A 258 -11.92 25.58 3.52
CA PRO A 258 -12.30 25.86 4.90
C PRO A 258 -12.54 24.60 5.73
N LYS A 259 -13.11 23.55 5.12
CA LYS A 259 -13.40 22.28 5.79
C LYS A 259 -12.11 21.54 6.18
N ILE A 260 -11.14 21.43 5.26
CA ILE A 260 -9.85 20.79 5.54
C ILE A 260 -9.11 21.53 6.64
N LEU A 261 -9.08 22.87 6.60
CA LEU A 261 -8.45 23.69 7.62
C LEU A 261 -9.13 23.50 8.99
N SER A 262 -10.47 23.51 9.03
CA SER A 262 -11.20 23.23 10.27
C SER A 262 -10.93 21.82 10.81
N HIS A 263 -10.85 20.79 9.94
CA HIS A 263 -10.52 19.43 10.34
C HIS A 263 -9.10 19.28 10.91
N ILE A 264 -8.16 20.06 10.40
CA ILE A 264 -6.75 19.97 10.81
C ILE A 264 -6.52 20.77 12.10
N TYR A 265 -7.05 22.00 12.16
CA TYR A 265 -6.67 22.98 13.17
C TYR A 265 -7.67 23.15 14.30
N LEU A 266 -8.95 22.85 14.10
CA LEU A 266 -9.99 23.09 15.10
C LEU A 266 -10.63 21.81 15.63
N TRP A 267 -10.65 20.74 14.82
CA TRP A 267 -11.33 19.46 15.14
C TRP A 267 -10.40 18.22 14.99
#